data_c432b3854483510c7cc9780e0849d2d6
#
_entry.id   c432b3854483510c7cc9780e0849d2d6
#
_cell.length_a   1.000
_cell.length_b   1.000
_cell.length_c   1.000
_cell.angle_alpha   90.00
_cell.angle_beta   90.00
_cell.angle_gamma   90.00
#
_symmetry.space_group_name_H-M   'P 1'
#
loop_
_entity.id
_entity.type
_entity.pdbx_description
1 polymer ?
#
loop_
_entity_poly.entity_id
_entity_poly.type
_entity_poly.pdbx_seq_one_letter_code
_entity_poly.pdbx_strand_id
1 'polypeptide(L)'
;MKMFNKNRAGNRSAKIRAVQAGLRRAAADREDRLLARLHSTPAGLSEAQAEAARERCGANRIVHTKRKPAARRLLEAFADPFSLVLLLLAAVSVVTDILLAEPGEKNFMTVGIIGVMVAVSGALRFVQETRSGSVADKLTAMIHTTACVERGGVKQERPMEELVVGDIVHLAAGDMIPADLRILNAKDLF
;
A
#
# COMPACT_ATOMS: atom_id res chain seq x y z
N MET A 1 6.84 -0.21 -25.80
CA MET A 1 6.25 -0.09 -24.46
C MET A 1 7.04 -0.78 -23.33
N LYS A 2 8.10 -1.55 -23.59
CA LYS A 2 8.97 -2.22 -22.57
C LYS A 2 10.08 -1.33 -21.96
N MET A 3 10.49 -0.23 -22.59
CA MET A 3 11.58 0.63 -22.10
C MET A 3 11.22 1.53 -20.89
N PHE A 4 9.96 1.95 -20.79
CA PHE A 4 9.52 2.86 -19.71
C PHE A 4 9.46 2.18 -18.31
N ASN A 5 9.34 0.85 -18.27
CA ASN A 5 9.24 0.09 -17.01
C ASN A 5 10.60 -0.21 -16.39
N LYS A 6 11.67 -0.30 -17.19
CA LYS A 6 13.03 -0.62 -16.74
C LYS A 6 13.67 0.54 -15.93
N ASN A 7 13.40 1.78 -16.32
CA ASN A 7 13.91 2.97 -15.60
C ASN A 7 13.23 3.18 -14.24
N ARG A 8 11.94 2.86 -14.08
CA ARG A 8 11.24 2.93 -12.79
C ARG A 8 11.72 1.87 -11.81
N ALA A 9 11.99 0.65 -12.28
CA ALA A 9 12.53 -0.43 -11.45
C ALA A 9 13.97 -0.13 -11.01
N GLY A 10 14.82 0.39 -11.87
CA GLY A 10 16.20 0.79 -11.57
C GLY A 10 16.25 1.91 -10.52
N ASN A 11 15.42 2.93 -10.67
CA ASN A 11 15.34 4.05 -9.73
C ASN A 11 14.81 3.63 -8.35
N ARG A 12 13.84 2.69 -8.31
CA ARG A 12 13.33 2.11 -7.05
C ARG A 12 14.40 1.29 -6.33
N SER A 13 15.16 0.48 -7.06
CA SER A 13 16.26 -0.32 -6.49
C SER A 13 17.41 0.54 -5.97
N ALA A 14 17.74 1.65 -6.65
CA ALA A 14 18.74 2.61 -6.21
C ALA A 14 18.29 3.31 -4.92
N LYS A 15 17.02 3.72 -4.83
CA LYS A 15 16.46 4.35 -3.63
C LYS A 15 16.47 3.40 -2.43
N ILE A 16 16.10 2.13 -2.64
CA ILE A 16 16.14 1.10 -1.58
C ILE A 16 17.57 0.89 -1.07
N ARG A 17 18.55 0.78 -1.96
CA ARG A 17 19.97 0.64 -1.58
C ARG A 17 20.48 1.85 -0.80
N ALA A 18 20.10 3.06 -1.20
CA ALA A 18 20.48 4.29 -0.50
C ALA A 18 19.91 4.32 0.94
N VAL A 19 18.63 3.94 1.12
CA VAL A 19 18.00 3.82 2.43
C VAL A 19 18.71 2.75 3.29
N GLN A 20 18.96 1.56 2.73
CA GLN A 20 19.68 0.50 3.44
C GLN A 20 21.09 0.90 3.84
N ALA A 21 21.80 1.63 2.98
CA ALA A 21 23.14 2.16 3.32
C ALA A 21 23.06 3.20 4.45
N GLY A 22 22.02 4.04 4.45
CA GLY A 22 21.74 4.99 5.53
C GLY A 22 21.49 4.30 6.87
N LEU A 23 20.63 3.28 6.88
CA LEU A 23 20.32 2.48 8.06
C LEU A 23 21.56 1.73 8.61
N ARG A 24 22.36 1.13 7.74
CA ARG A 24 23.61 0.46 8.15
C ARG A 24 24.61 1.44 8.77
N ARG A 25 24.73 2.65 8.23
CA ARG A 25 25.57 3.70 8.82
C ARG A 25 25.03 4.13 10.17
N ALA A 26 23.72 4.35 10.29
CA ALA A 26 23.07 4.70 11.54
C ALA A 26 23.26 3.61 12.61
N ALA A 27 23.24 2.33 12.20
CA ALA A 27 23.50 1.21 13.11
C ALA A 27 24.96 1.12 13.60
N ALA A 28 25.92 1.52 12.76
CA ALA A 28 27.35 1.46 13.06
C ALA A 28 27.89 2.70 13.77
N ASP A 29 27.22 3.84 13.68
CA ASP A 29 27.67 5.09 14.31
C ASP A 29 27.60 5.01 15.83
N ARG A 30 28.49 5.72 16.51
CA ARG A 30 28.36 5.96 17.96
C ARG A 30 27.17 6.87 18.22
N GLU A 31 26.54 6.69 19.36
CA GLU A 31 25.35 7.44 19.77
C GLU A 31 25.49 8.94 19.60
N ASP A 32 26.56 9.52 20.15
CA ASP A 32 26.85 10.97 20.05
C ASP A 32 26.85 11.46 18.60
N ARG A 33 27.49 10.70 17.70
CA ARG A 33 27.59 11.05 16.27
C ARG A 33 26.25 10.88 15.56
N LEU A 34 25.48 9.88 15.95
CA LEU A 34 24.16 9.64 15.38
C LEU A 34 23.22 10.78 15.75
N LEU A 35 23.14 11.14 17.05
CA LEU A 35 22.31 12.23 17.54
C LEU A 35 22.70 13.56 16.88
N ALA A 36 23.98 13.88 16.80
CA ALA A 36 24.48 15.09 16.12
C ALA A 36 24.07 15.12 14.63
N ARG A 37 24.18 13.98 13.93
CA ARG A 37 23.78 13.87 12.51
C ARG A 37 22.28 14.02 12.30
N LEU A 38 21.47 13.57 13.24
CA LEU A 38 20.02 13.69 13.20
C LEU A 38 19.52 15.02 13.77
N HIS A 39 20.44 15.90 14.21
CA HIS A 39 20.14 17.16 14.89
C HIS A 39 19.28 16.96 16.14
N SER A 40 19.44 15.82 16.82
CA SER A 40 18.70 15.42 18.00
C SER A 40 19.58 15.48 19.25
N THR A 41 18.93 15.39 20.41
CA THR A 41 19.58 15.31 21.71
C THR A 41 19.04 14.11 22.50
N PRO A 42 19.70 13.69 23.59
CA PRO A 42 19.13 12.66 24.47
C PRO A 42 17.76 13.03 25.07
N ALA A 43 17.44 14.32 25.15
CA ALA A 43 16.13 14.84 25.58
C ALA A 43 15.13 14.97 24.41
N GLY A 44 15.49 14.44 23.23
CA GLY A 44 14.68 14.53 22.01
C GLY A 44 14.82 15.86 21.26
N LEU A 45 13.99 16.02 20.24
CA LEU A 45 13.89 17.24 19.44
C LEU A 45 13.02 18.28 20.16
N SER A 46 13.23 19.57 19.88
CA SER A 46 12.21 20.58 20.18
C SER A 46 11.07 20.52 19.16
N GLU A 47 9.90 21.07 19.48
CA GLU A 47 8.76 21.10 18.55
C GLU A 47 9.11 21.83 17.23
N ALA A 48 9.87 22.92 17.30
CA ALA A 48 10.33 23.63 16.11
C ALA A 48 11.27 22.78 15.23
N GLN A 49 12.17 22.00 15.86
CA GLN A 49 13.04 21.08 15.14
C GLN A 49 12.26 19.92 14.54
N ALA A 50 11.25 19.40 15.25
CA ALA A 50 10.38 18.34 14.75
C ALA A 50 9.58 18.80 13.53
N GLU A 51 9.03 20.03 13.54
CA GLU A 51 8.32 20.58 12.39
C GLU A 51 9.26 20.77 11.19
N ALA A 52 10.45 21.33 11.40
CA ALA A 52 11.46 21.45 10.35
C ALA A 52 11.92 20.08 9.79
N ALA A 53 11.97 19.05 10.65
CA ALA A 53 12.25 17.67 10.21
C ALA A 53 11.10 17.10 9.41
N ARG A 54 9.85 17.39 9.77
CA ARG A 54 8.64 16.99 9.06
C ARG A 54 8.56 17.60 7.66
N GLU A 55 8.90 18.87 7.52
CA GLU A 55 8.98 19.54 6.22
C GLU A 55 10.05 18.91 5.31
N ARG A 56 11.19 18.53 5.86
CA ARG A 56 12.30 17.93 5.09
C ARG A 56 12.06 16.47 4.74
N CYS A 57 11.58 15.66 5.67
CA CYS A 57 11.50 14.20 5.54
C CYS A 57 10.08 13.72 5.19
N GLY A 58 9.05 14.55 5.40
CA GLY A 58 7.65 14.18 5.27
C GLY A 58 7.10 13.50 6.53
N ALA A 59 5.80 13.21 6.52
CA ALA A 59 5.14 12.47 7.59
C ALA A 59 5.47 10.97 7.53
N ASN A 60 5.51 10.31 8.69
CA ASN A 60 5.69 8.86 8.79
C ASN A 60 4.41 8.12 8.37
N ARG A 61 4.22 7.98 7.07
CA ARG A 61 3.04 7.30 6.50
C ARG A 61 3.43 6.02 5.81
N ILE A 62 2.79 4.93 6.23
CA ILE A 62 2.83 3.70 5.45
C ILE A 62 2.08 3.96 4.15
N VAL A 63 2.80 3.98 3.04
CA VAL A 63 2.19 4.16 1.71
C VAL A 63 1.38 2.90 1.39
N HIS A 64 0.10 2.92 1.70
CA HIS A 64 -0.81 1.90 1.22
C HIS A 64 -0.81 1.93 -0.32
N THR A 65 -0.67 0.76 -0.92
CA THR A 65 -0.69 0.62 -2.37
C THR A 65 -1.95 1.29 -2.92
N LYS A 66 -1.79 2.27 -3.80
CA LYS A 66 -2.92 2.98 -4.42
C LYS A 66 -3.91 1.96 -4.98
N ARG A 67 -5.17 2.10 -4.63
CA ARG A 67 -6.25 1.25 -5.16
C ARG A 67 -6.17 1.28 -6.69
N LYS A 68 -6.30 0.11 -7.30
CA LYS A 68 -6.39 0.00 -8.76
C LYS A 68 -7.57 0.84 -9.26
N PRO A 69 -7.46 1.53 -10.40
CA PRO A 69 -8.58 2.29 -10.95
C PRO A 69 -9.78 1.37 -11.19
N ALA A 70 -10.99 1.90 -11.00
CA ALA A 70 -12.24 1.14 -11.09
C ALA A 70 -12.39 0.39 -12.44
N ALA A 71 -11.97 1.02 -13.53
CA ALA A 71 -11.98 0.39 -14.86
C ALA A 71 -11.13 -0.88 -14.93
N ARG A 72 -9.95 -0.88 -14.30
CA ARG A 72 -9.09 -2.08 -14.25
C ARG A 72 -9.68 -3.18 -13.38
N ARG A 73 -10.29 -2.82 -12.25
CA ARG A 73 -10.99 -3.76 -11.37
C ARG A 73 -12.19 -4.38 -12.08
N LEU A 74 -12.94 -3.58 -12.84
CA LEU A 74 -14.03 -4.07 -13.67
C LEU A 74 -13.52 -5.07 -14.71
N LEU A 75 -12.43 -4.75 -15.40
CA LEU A 75 -11.84 -5.65 -16.40
C LEU A 75 -11.32 -6.94 -15.77
N GLU A 76 -10.69 -6.86 -14.60
CA GLU A 76 -10.21 -8.01 -13.82
C GLU A 76 -11.39 -8.87 -13.30
N ALA A 77 -12.58 -8.30 -13.08
CA ALA A 77 -13.78 -9.04 -12.69
C ALA A 77 -14.31 -9.97 -13.81
N PHE A 78 -14.01 -9.67 -15.07
CA PHE A 78 -14.36 -10.54 -16.21
C PHE A 78 -13.23 -11.52 -16.60
N ALA A 79 -12.07 -11.44 -15.99
CA ALA A 79 -10.91 -12.27 -16.31
C ALA A 79 -10.84 -13.58 -15.48
N ASP A 80 -11.94 -14.00 -14.85
CA ASP A 80 -11.99 -15.27 -14.16
C ASP A 80 -12.21 -16.45 -15.12
N PRO A 81 -11.79 -17.67 -14.76
CA PRO A 81 -11.87 -18.83 -15.65
C PRO A 81 -13.30 -19.12 -16.11
N PHE A 82 -14.30 -18.90 -15.27
CA PHE A 82 -15.70 -19.12 -15.61
C PHE A 82 -16.20 -18.14 -16.68
N SER A 83 -15.95 -16.85 -16.49
CA SER A 83 -16.32 -15.82 -17.47
C SER A 83 -15.58 -16.02 -18.79
N LEU A 84 -14.33 -16.50 -18.77
CA LEU A 84 -13.55 -16.78 -19.96
C LEU A 84 -14.17 -17.93 -20.77
N VAL A 85 -14.66 -18.98 -20.12
CA VAL A 85 -15.37 -20.09 -20.79
C VAL A 85 -16.68 -19.59 -21.40
N LEU A 86 -17.45 -18.76 -20.69
CA LEU A 86 -18.68 -18.17 -21.21
C LEU A 86 -18.41 -17.26 -22.41
N LEU A 87 -17.35 -16.45 -22.39
CA LEU A 87 -16.94 -15.60 -23.49
C LEU A 87 -16.51 -16.43 -24.72
N LEU A 88 -15.80 -17.54 -24.49
CA LEU A 88 -15.46 -18.49 -25.57
C LEU A 88 -16.74 -19.09 -26.18
N LEU A 89 -17.68 -19.53 -25.36
CA LEU A 89 -18.95 -20.06 -25.81
C LEU A 89 -19.77 -19.01 -26.59
N ALA A 90 -19.79 -17.76 -26.09
CA ALA A 90 -20.42 -16.66 -26.80
C ALA A 90 -19.77 -16.42 -28.16
N ALA A 91 -18.46 -16.47 -28.27
CA ALA A 91 -17.74 -16.31 -29.52
C ALA A 91 -18.10 -17.43 -30.53
N VAL A 92 -18.16 -18.68 -30.06
CA VAL A 92 -18.61 -19.81 -30.89
C VAL A 92 -20.04 -19.62 -31.36
N SER A 93 -20.98 -19.26 -30.44
CA SER A 93 -22.37 -18.95 -30.82
C SER A 93 -22.51 -17.83 -31.83
N VAL A 94 -21.70 -16.77 -31.70
CA VAL A 94 -21.68 -15.69 -32.69
C VAL A 94 -21.28 -16.20 -34.08
N VAL A 95 -20.28 -17.08 -34.13
CA VAL A 95 -19.83 -17.65 -35.41
C VAL A 95 -20.88 -18.58 -35.97
N THR A 96 -21.46 -19.47 -35.19
CA THR A 96 -22.45 -20.47 -35.69
C THR A 96 -23.81 -19.85 -36.00
N ASP A 97 -24.33 -19.05 -35.06
CA ASP A 97 -25.73 -18.61 -35.11
C ASP A 97 -25.93 -17.28 -35.86
N ILE A 98 -24.83 -16.52 -36.10
CA ILE A 98 -24.90 -15.22 -36.75
C ILE A 98 -24.13 -15.18 -38.08
N LEU A 99 -22.84 -15.65 -38.07
CA LEU A 99 -21.96 -15.54 -39.23
C LEU A 99 -22.20 -16.68 -40.26
N LEU A 100 -22.41 -17.91 -39.79
CA LEU A 100 -22.60 -19.09 -40.63
C LEU A 100 -24.09 -19.40 -40.91
N ALA A 101 -25.03 -18.79 -40.16
CA ALA A 101 -26.46 -18.94 -40.35
C ALA A 101 -26.95 -18.28 -41.66
N GLU A 102 -27.89 -18.94 -42.37
CA GLU A 102 -28.49 -18.39 -43.57
C GLU A 102 -29.32 -17.13 -43.30
N PRO A 103 -29.50 -16.25 -44.34
CA PRO A 103 -30.32 -15.06 -44.18
C PRO A 103 -31.79 -15.44 -43.86
N GLY A 104 -32.18 -15.22 -42.59
CA GLY A 104 -33.51 -15.59 -42.05
C GLY A 104 -33.50 -16.54 -40.88
N GLU A 105 -32.41 -17.29 -40.65
CA GLU A 105 -32.28 -18.23 -39.50
C GLU A 105 -31.37 -17.70 -38.37
N LYS A 106 -30.96 -16.43 -38.45
CA LYS A 106 -30.09 -15.83 -37.44
C LYS A 106 -30.73 -15.80 -36.05
N ASN A 107 -30.08 -16.47 -35.12
CA ASN A 107 -30.59 -16.57 -33.74
C ASN A 107 -29.71 -15.77 -32.77
N PHE A 108 -30.21 -14.60 -32.38
CA PHE A 108 -29.53 -13.74 -31.39
C PHE A 108 -29.85 -14.11 -29.95
N MET A 109 -30.78 -15.04 -29.71
CA MET A 109 -31.28 -15.34 -28.36
C MET A 109 -30.21 -16.02 -27.52
N THR A 110 -29.47 -16.97 -28.08
CA THR A 110 -28.40 -17.70 -27.39
C THR A 110 -27.28 -16.72 -26.95
N VAL A 111 -26.82 -15.89 -27.86
CA VAL A 111 -25.80 -14.89 -27.62
C VAL A 111 -26.27 -13.88 -26.57
N GLY A 112 -27.53 -13.46 -26.65
CA GLY A 112 -28.15 -12.55 -25.70
C GLY A 112 -28.19 -13.14 -24.28
N ILE A 113 -28.59 -14.40 -24.11
CA ILE A 113 -28.64 -15.10 -22.81
C ILE A 113 -27.23 -15.20 -22.22
N ILE A 114 -26.24 -15.65 -23.01
CA ILE A 114 -24.85 -15.74 -22.54
C ILE A 114 -24.31 -14.35 -22.15
N GLY A 115 -24.61 -13.31 -22.94
CA GLY A 115 -24.22 -11.93 -22.64
C GLY A 115 -24.79 -11.44 -21.30
N VAL A 116 -26.05 -11.72 -21.02
CA VAL A 116 -26.69 -11.39 -19.74
C VAL A 116 -26.01 -12.16 -18.59
N MET A 117 -25.73 -13.44 -18.76
CA MET A 117 -25.04 -14.25 -17.73
C MET A 117 -23.65 -13.71 -17.41
N VAL A 118 -22.87 -13.34 -18.43
CA VAL A 118 -21.55 -12.72 -18.25
C VAL A 118 -21.67 -11.38 -17.52
N ALA A 119 -22.63 -10.54 -17.93
CA ALA A 119 -22.85 -9.23 -17.31
C ALA A 119 -23.22 -9.36 -15.82
N VAL A 120 -24.16 -10.26 -15.49
CA VAL A 120 -24.59 -10.50 -14.11
C VAL A 120 -23.45 -11.05 -13.26
N SER A 121 -22.69 -12.03 -13.77
CA SER A 121 -21.54 -12.62 -13.07
C SER A 121 -20.46 -11.57 -12.79
N GLY A 122 -20.11 -10.76 -13.80
CA GLY A 122 -19.13 -9.69 -13.66
C GLY A 122 -19.58 -8.60 -12.69
N ALA A 123 -20.86 -8.20 -12.74
CA ALA A 123 -21.41 -7.22 -11.81
C ALA A 123 -21.39 -7.73 -10.35
N LEU A 124 -21.80 -8.97 -10.13
CA LEU A 124 -21.81 -9.58 -8.79
C LEU A 124 -20.39 -9.63 -8.20
N ARG A 125 -19.42 -10.08 -8.99
CA ARG A 125 -18.02 -10.12 -8.59
C ARG A 125 -17.46 -8.74 -8.29
N PHE A 126 -17.74 -7.76 -9.13
CA PHE A 126 -17.32 -6.37 -8.91
C PHE A 126 -17.87 -5.81 -7.59
N VAL A 127 -19.15 -6.08 -7.29
CA VAL A 127 -19.79 -5.66 -6.04
C VAL A 127 -19.14 -6.35 -4.83
N GLN A 128 -18.91 -7.67 -4.91
CA GLN A 128 -18.25 -8.43 -3.85
C GLN A 128 -16.85 -7.93 -3.56
N GLU A 129 -16.02 -7.72 -4.59
CA GLU A 129 -14.66 -7.21 -4.45
C GLU A 129 -14.64 -5.78 -3.88
N THR A 130 -15.60 -4.95 -4.28
CA THR A 130 -15.72 -3.58 -3.77
C THR A 130 -16.11 -3.56 -2.30
N ARG A 131 -17.05 -4.40 -1.87
CA ARG A 131 -17.48 -4.50 -0.47
C ARG A 131 -16.37 -5.04 0.44
N SER A 132 -15.73 -6.14 0.05
CA SER A 132 -14.65 -6.74 0.84
C SER A 132 -13.48 -5.78 1.07
N GLY A 133 -13.06 -5.04 0.04
CA GLY A 133 -11.97 -4.06 0.18
C GLY A 133 -12.30 -2.89 1.11
N SER A 134 -13.56 -2.46 1.17
CA SER A 134 -13.95 -1.32 2.00
C SER A 134 -14.01 -1.65 3.50
N VAL A 135 -14.32 -2.89 3.87
CA VAL A 135 -14.35 -3.33 5.28
C VAL A 135 -12.94 -3.43 5.84
N ALA A 136 -12.02 -4.03 5.11
CA ALA A 136 -10.62 -4.12 5.51
C ALA A 136 -9.98 -2.73 5.74
N ASP A 137 -10.25 -1.77 4.85
CA ASP A 137 -9.72 -0.41 4.98
C ASP A 137 -10.30 0.32 6.20
N LYS A 138 -11.60 0.14 6.51
CA LYS A 138 -12.23 0.73 7.70
C LYS A 138 -11.63 0.19 8.99
N LEU A 139 -11.38 -1.12 9.07
CA LEU A 139 -10.74 -1.74 10.24
C LEU A 139 -9.32 -1.21 10.42
N THR A 140 -8.55 -1.07 9.35
CA THR A 140 -7.19 -0.51 9.41
C THR A 140 -7.19 0.97 9.82
N ALA A 141 -8.17 1.75 9.37
CA ALA A 141 -8.30 3.17 9.72
C ALA A 141 -8.75 3.40 11.17
N MET A 142 -9.35 2.42 11.84
CA MET A 142 -9.75 2.50 13.25
C MET A 142 -8.59 2.29 14.23
N ILE A 143 -7.47 1.76 13.78
CA ILE A 143 -6.28 1.56 14.60
C ILE A 143 -5.46 2.86 14.56
N HIS A 144 -5.80 3.82 15.42
CA HIS A 144 -4.93 4.95 15.72
C HIS A 144 -3.80 4.45 16.60
N THR A 145 -2.70 4.08 15.97
CA THR A 145 -1.50 3.69 16.69
C THR A 145 -0.75 4.95 17.11
N THR A 146 -0.61 5.15 18.43
CA THR A 146 0.25 6.19 19.03
C THR A 146 1.59 5.60 19.39
N ALA A 147 2.56 6.45 19.61
CA ALA A 147 3.85 6.10 20.17
C ALA A 147 4.27 7.12 21.21
N CYS A 148 4.92 6.68 22.27
CA CYS A 148 5.46 7.54 23.29
C CYS A 148 6.77 8.16 22.80
N VAL A 149 6.78 9.47 22.59
CA VAL A 149 7.92 10.24 22.07
C VAL A 149 8.39 11.21 23.11
N GLU A 150 9.72 11.34 23.26
CA GLU A 150 10.32 12.37 24.12
C GLU A 150 10.76 13.56 23.27
N ARG A 151 10.19 14.73 23.53
CA ARG A 151 10.55 15.99 22.89
C ARG A 151 10.78 17.05 23.98
N GLY A 152 11.93 17.73 23.90
CA GLY A 152 12.29 18.74 24.90
C GLY A 152 12.37 18.18 26.33
N GLY A 153 12.69 16.90 26.51
CA GLY A 153 12.72 16.25 27.81
C GLY A 153 11.35 15.84 28.37
N VAL A 154 10.27 16.00 27.58
CA VAL A 154 8.92 15.64 28.01
C VAL A 154 8.42 14.45 27.19
N LYS A 155 7.97 13.40 27.87
CA LYS A 155 7.32 12.24 27.24
C LYS A 155 5.87 12.56 26.92
N GLN A 156 5.45 12.26 25.69
CA GLN A 156 4.10 12.52 25.22
C GLN A 156 3.66 11.47 24.19
N GLU A 157 2.39 11.11 24.24
CA GLU A 157 1.77 10.25 23.23
C GLU A 157 1.50 11.05 21.95
N ARG A 158 2.01 10.56 20.83
CA ARG A 158 1.81 11.14 19.52
C ARG A 158 1.33 10.10 18.51
N PRO A 159 0.46 10.48 17.56
CA PRO A 159 0.14 9.61 16.43
C PRO A 159 1.42 9.20 15.69
N MET A 160 1.52 7.92 15.29
CA MET A 160 2.70 7.44 14.56
C MET A 160 3.00 8.25 13.29
N GLU A 161 1.99 8.84 12.67
CA GLU A 161 2.16 9.69 11.48
C GLU A 161 2.91 11.01 11.76
N GLU A 162 2.95 11.44 13.02
CA GLU A 162 3.62 12.67 13.46
C GLU A 162 5.09 12.46 13.84
N LEU A 163 5.54 11.21 13.90
CA LEU A 163 6.93 10.92 14.16
C LEU A 163 7.81 11.39 13.01
N VAL A 164 8.96 11.95 13.39
CA VAL A 164 9.95 12.44 12.44
C VAL A 164 11.33 11.82 12.70
N VAL A 165 12.20 11.92 11.72
CA VAL A 165 13.58 11.44 11.84
C VAL A 165 14.30 12.29 12.88
N GLY A 166 14.81 11.64 13.92
CA GLY A 166 15.48 12.27 15.06
C GLY A 166 14.68 12.27 16.36
N ASP A 167 13.41 11.85 16.34
CA ASP A 167 12.62 11.64 17.55
C ASP A 167 13.21 10.54 18.44
N ILE A 168 13.15 10.73 19.73
CA ILE A 168 13.44 9.71 20.75
C ILE A 168 12.12 9.02 21.10
N VAL A 169 12.04 7.72 20.86
CA VAL A 169 10.83 6.91 21.10
C VAL A 169 11.05 5.98 22.25
N HIS A 170 10.10 5.95 23.18
CA HIS A 170 10.06 5.01 24.29
C HIS A 170 9.12 3.86 23.91
N LEU A 171 9.63 2.64 24.02
CA LEU A 171 8.88 1.43 23.72
C LEU A 171 8.82 0.54 24.97
N ALA A 172 7.65 0.02 25.24
CA ALA A 172 7.40 -1.00 26.26
C ALA A 172 7.07 -2.35 25.61
N ALA A 173 7.06 -3.40 26.41
CA ALA A 173 6.65 -4.72 25.94
C ALA A 173 5.20 -4.68 25.43
N GLY A 174 4.97 -5.12 24.21
CA GLY A 174 3.66 -5.08 23.54
C GLY A 174 3.45 -3.89 22.61
N ASP A 175 4.31 -2.88 22.64
CA ASP A 175 4.20 -1.74 21.75
C ASP A 175 4.56 -2.11 20.31
N MET A 176 3.88 -1.45 19.36
CA MET A 176 4.20 -1.58 17.94
C MET A 176 5.39 -0.68 17.61
N ILE A 177 6.37 -1.22 16.89
CA ILE A 177 7.52 -0.45 16.39
C ILE A 177 7.02 0.53 15.32
N PRO A 178 7.11 1.87 15.57
CA PRO A 178 6.46 2.86 14.71
C PRO A 178 7.24 3.22 13.43
N ALA A 179 8.54 2.93 13.40
CA ALA A 179 9.43 3.27 12.30
C ALA A 179 10.71 2.43 12.36
N ASP A 180 11.65 2.68 11.44
CA ASP A 180 13.00 2.15 11.56
C ASP A 180 13.70 2.85 12.75
N LEU A 181 14.07 2.08 13.77
CA LEU A 181 14.64 2.57 15.02
C LEU A 181 16.06 2.08 15.23
N ARG A 182 16.83 2.85 15.98
CA ARG A 182 18.05 2.39 16.62
C ARG A 182 17.88 2.40 18.13
N ILE A 183 18.16 1.27 18.77
CA ILE A 183 18.16 1.14 20.22
C ILE A 183 19.34 1.94 20.77
N LEU A 184 19.06 2.91 21.62
CA LEU A 184 20.03 3.69 22.37
C LEU A 184 20.24 3.08 23.76
N ASN A 185 19.14 2.74 24.42
CA ASN A 185 19.14 2.10 25.72
C ASN A 185 18.12 0.97 25.74
N ALA A 186 18.48 -0.16 26.29
CA ALA A 186 17.58 -1.30 26.47
C ALA A 186 17.67 -1.79 27.91
N LYS A 187 16.50 -1.93 28.54
CA LYS A 187 16.35 -2.55 29.84
C LYS A 187 15.46 -3.78 29.65
N ASP A 188 15.94 -4.94 30.08
CA ASP A 188 15.20 -6.21 30.04
C ASP A 188 14.75 -6.63 28.61
N LEU A 189 15.65 -6.47 27.63
CA LEU A 189 15.44 -6.93 26.27
C LEU A 189 15.97 -8.37 26.17
N PHE A 190 15.06 -9.33 26.09
CA PHE A 190 15.35 -10.75 25.95
C PHE A 190 15.08 -11.21 24.51
#